data_97569aaf67ec2683a66187dc1bff10db
#
_entry.id   97569aaf67ec2683a66187dc1bff10db
#
_cell.length_a   1.000
_cell.length_b   1.000
_cell.length_c   1.000
_cell.angle_alpha   90.00
_cell.angle_beta   90.00
_cell.angle_gamma   90.00
#
_symmetry.space_group_name_H-M   'P 1'
#
loop_
_entity.id
_entity.type
_entity.pdbx_description
1 polymer ?
#
loop_
_entity_poly.entity_id
_entity_poly.type
_entity_poly.pdbx_seq_one_letter_code
_entity_poly.pdbx_strand_id
1 'polypeptide(L)'
;VLFRTTPLQSAFVIDLERRADERGFFARTFCEREFAEHGLPTRFPQCNVSHNVRAGTLRGMHYNTAAHRESKLVRCVSGAIYDVIIDMRAGSPTRFASFGVELSAENASALFVPEGFAHGFVTLTDDVDVFYHMGEFFHAEAARGLRWNDPAFAIRWPRTPTVISERDATYPDFNPDDFDG
;
A
#
# COMPACT_ATOMS: atom_id res chain seq x y z
N VAL A 1 10.78 -6.31 14.51
CA VAL A 1 9.85 -5.26 14.04
C VAL A 1 8.61 -5.22 14.91
N LEU A 2 7.93 -4.08 14.98
CA LEU A 2 6.73 -3.87 15.78
C LEU A 2 5.51 -3.82 14.88
N PHE A 3 4.54 -4.71 15.12
CA PHE A 3 3.29 -4.77 14.36
C PHE A 3 2.21 -3.97 15.08
N ARG A 4 1.69 -2.95 14.40
CA ARG A 4 0.62 -2.11 14.89
C ARG A 4 -0.64 -2.37 14.05
N THR A 5 -1.71 -2.80 14.69
CA THR A 5 -2.99 -3.06 14.01
C THR A 5 -3.56 -1.80 13.39
N THR A 6 -4.25 -1.96 12.26
CA THR A 6 -5.06 -0.92 11.63
C THR A 6 -6.55 -1.18 11.91
N PRO A 7 -7.45 -0.24 11.60
CA PRO A 7 -8.88 -0.49 11.62
C PRO A 7 -9.35 -1.57 10.62
N LEU A 8 -8.52 -1.87 9.59
CA LEU A 8 -8.85 -2.88 8.59
C LEU A 8 -8.25 -4.23 8.98
N GLN A 9 -9.07 -5.27 8.91
CA GLN A 9 -8.69 -6.62 9.33
C GLN A 9 -7.47 -7.15 8.56
N SER A 10 -6.48 -7.65 9.28
CA SER A 10 -5.24 -8.25 8.78
C SER A 10 -4.26 -7.27 8.12
N ALA A 11 -4.55 -5.98 8.06
CA ALA A 11 -3.60 -4.95 7.63
C ALA A 11 -2.82 -4.40 8.84
N PHE A 12 -1.51 -4.19 8.67
CA PHE A 12 -0.63 -3.74 9.75
C PHE A 12 0.27 -2.60 9.29
N VAL A 13 0.45 -1.62 10.17
CA VAL A 13 1.60 -0.74 10.08
C VAL A 13 2.77 -1.40 10.83
N ILE A 14 3.92 -1.47 10.19
CA ILE A 14 5.11 -2.15 10.71
C ILE A 14 6.19 -1.13 10.98
N ASP A 15 6.45 -0.88 12.26
CA ASP A 15 7.46 0.06 12.72
C ASP A 15 8.80 -0.64 12.98
N LEU A 16 9.89 0.12 12.86
CA LEU A 16 11.23 -0.41 13.06
C LEU A 16 11.68 -0.26 14.52
N GLU A 17 12.31 -1.31 15.04
CA GLU A 17 13.09 -1.24 16.29
C GLU A 17 14.50 -0.73 15.96
N ARG A 18 14.68 0.57 16.05
CA ARG A 18 15.95 1.24 15.71
C ARG A 18 16.98 1.02 16.81
N ARG A 19 18.16 0.54 16.43
CA ARG A 19 19.36 0.52 17.26
C ARG A 19 20.24 1.68 16.85
N ALA A 20 20.13 2.79 17.57
CA ALA A 20 20.82 4.04 17.25
C ALA A 20 22.16 4.14 17.97
N ASP A 21 23.16 4.72 17.28
CA ASP A 21 24.44 5.17 17.81
C ASP A 21 24.87 6.47 17.11
N GLU A 22 26.11 6.95 17.36
CA GLU A 22 26.64 8.17 16.75
C GLU A 22 26.71 8.17 15.22
N ARG A 23 26.61 7.01 14.56
CA ARG A 23 26.61 6.86 13.10
C ARG A 23 25.22 6.90 12.48
N GLY A 24 24.15 6.87 13.32
CA GLY A 24 22.77 6.78 12.90
C GLY A 24 22.05 5.58 13.53
N PHE A 25 21.35 4.77 12.76
CA PHE A 25 20.69 3.58 13.30
C PHE A 25 20.83 2.37 12.37
N PHE A 26 20.76 1.20 12.98
CA PHE A 26 20.54 -0.07 12.30
C PHE A 26 19.17 -0.63 12.73
N ALA A 27 18.39 -1.13 11.78
CA ALA A 27 17.09 -1.76 12.07
C ALA A 27 16.78 -2.88 11.08
N ARG A 28 16.11 -3.93 11.57
CA ARG A 28 15.55 -4.97 10.73
C ARG A 28 14.27 -4.44 10.08
N THR A 29 14.12 -4.63 8.76
CA THR A 29 12.95 -4.19 8.01
C THR A 29 11.95 -5.31 7.74
N PHE A 30 12.41 -6.56 7.73
CA PHE A 30 11.63 -7.77 7.52
C PHE A 30 12.26 -8.93 8.29
N CYS A 31 11.43 -9.80 8.86
CA CYS A 31 11.86 -11.05 9.46
C CYS A 31 10.80 -12.12 9.23
N GLU A 32 11.19 -13.17 8.53
CA GLU A 32 10.32 -14.31 8.21
C GLU A 32 9.62 -14.88 9.45
N ARG A 33 10.36 -15.06 10.55
CA ARG A 33 9.82 -15.61 11.80
C ARG A 33 8.76 -14.69 12.42
N GLU A 34 9.06 -13.39 12.54
CA GLU A 34 8.16 -12.41 13.12
C GLU A 34 6.88 -12.25 12.28
N PHE A 35 6.98 -12.32 10.93
CA PHE A 35 5.83 -12.31 10.04
C PHE A 35 4.99 -13.59 10.20
N ALA A 36 5.64 -14.78 10.26
CA ALA A 36 4.95 -16.05 10.47
C ALA A 36 4.20 -16.10 11.82
N GLU A 37 4.77 -15.55 12.90
CA GLU A 37 4.14 -15.44 14.21
C GLU A 37 2.87 -14.59 14.20
N HIS A 38 2.77 -13.65 13.25
CA HIS A 38 1.58 -12.81 13.02
C HIS A 38 0.63 -13.37 11.94
N GLY A 39 0.91 -14.58 11.43
CA GLY A 39 0.11 -15.20 10.37
C GLY A 39 0.22 -14.50 9.01
N LEU A 40 1.31 -13.75 8.79
CA LEU A 40 1.55 -13.00 7.56
C LEU A 40 2.42 -13.80 6.57
N PRO A 41 2.30 -13.54 5.26
CA PRO A 41 3.18 -14.12 4.26
C PRO A 41 4.65 -13.84 4.54
N THR A 42 5.47 -14.85 4.31
CA THR A 42 6.93 -14.79 4.54
C THR A 42 7.72 -14.82 3.23
N ARG A 43 7.05 -15.10 2.11
CA ARG A 43 7.66 -15.16 0.79
C ARG A 43 7.15 -14.00 -0.07
N PHE A 44 8.09 -13.26 -0.64
CA PHE A 44 7.84 -12.18 -1.59
C PHE A 44 8.66 -12.45 -2.85
N PRO A 45 8.06 -13.04 -3.90
CA PRO A 45 8.78 -13.47 -5.10
C PRO A 45 9.34 -12.32 -5.94
N GLN A 46 8.81 -11.11 -5.80
CA GLN A 46 9.26 -9.93 -6.51
C GLN A 46 9.43 -8.73 -5.57
N CYS A 47 10.42 -7.89 -5.86
CA CYS A 47 10.58 -6.59 -5.23
C CYS A 47 10.66 -5.52 -6.31
N ASN A 48 10.00 -4.39 -6.08
CA ASN A 48 9.93 -3.28 -7.01
C ASN A 48 10.27 -1.96 -6.32
N VAL A 49 10.73 -0.98 -7.10
CA VAL A 49 10.83 0.40 -6.67
C VAL A 49 10.02 1.30 -7.60
N SER A 50 9.35 2.28 -7.03
CA SER A 50 8.68 3.35 -7.77
C SER A 50 9.35 4.67 -7.41
N HIS A 51 10.00 5.31 -8.40
CA HIS A 51 10.53 6.66 -8.27
C HIS A 51 9.48 7.69 -8.72
N ASN A 52 9.29 8.75 -7.94
CA ASN A 52 8.29 9.80 -8.16
C ASN A 52 8.93 11.16 -8.00
N VAL A 53 9.08 11.88 -9.12
CA VAL A 53 9.84 13.13 -9.18
C VAL A 53 9.16 14.29 -8.45
N ARG A 54 7.81 14.34 -8.48
CA ARG A 54 7.06 15.50 -7.99
C ARG A 54 6.11 15.16 -6.85
N ALA A 55 6.02 16.04 -5.89
CA ALA A 55 4.98 16.05 -4.88
C ALA A 55 3.58 16.15 -5.52
N GLY A 56 2.62 15.39 -4.98
CA GLY A 56 1.28 15.28 -5.55
C GLY A 56 1.17 14.24 -6.68
N THR A 57 2.20 13.41 -6.90
CA THR A 57 2.09 12.25 -7.78
C THR A 57 1.22 11.20 -7.11
N LEU A 58 0.13 10.80 -7.79
CA LEU A 58 -0.75 9.72 -7.37
C LEU A 58 -0.53 8.48 -8.24
N ARG A 59 -0.45 7.31 -7.59
CA ARG A 59 -0.50 5.99 -8.22
C ARG A 59 -1.55 5.14 -7.52
N GLY A 60 -2.54 4.67 -8.24
CA GLY A 60 -3.61 3.85 -7.67
C GLY A 60 -5.01 4.34 -8.02
N MET A 61 -6.01 3.72 -7.44
CA MET A 61 -5.99 2.57 -6.53
C MET A 61 -5.92 1.28 -7.35
N HIS A 62 -4.93 0.42 -7.10
CA HIS A 62 -4.71 -0.79 -7.87
C HIS A 62 -4.99 -2.05 -7.05
N TYR A 63 -5.61 -3.04 -7.68
CA TYR A 63 -5.82 -4.38 -7.14
C TYR A 63 -5.69 -5.42 -8.25
N ASN A 64 -5.60 -6.69 -7.88
CA ASN A 64 -5.64 -7.80 -8.83
C ASN A 64 -6.94 -8.60 -8.67
N THR A 65 -7.38 -9.24 -9.75
CA THR A 65 -8.51 -10.17 -9.74
C THR A 65 -8.28 -11.34 -8.78
N ALA A 66 -9.36 -12.04 -8.41
CA ALA A 66 -9.34 -13.12 -7.43
C ALA A 66 -8.34 -14.24 -7.73
N ALA A 67 -8.07 -14.52 -9.02
CA ALA A 67 -7.12 -15.56 -9.45
C ALA A 67 -5.64 -15.23 -9.14
N HIS A 68 -5.29 -13.95 -8.97
CA HIS A 68 -3.92 -13.48 -8.80
C HIS A 68 -3.82 -12.43 -7.68
N ARG A 69 -4.54 -12.67 -6.59
CA ARG A 69 -4.46 -11.80 -5.41
C ARG A 69 -3.03 -11.69 -4.91
N GLU A 70 -2.62 -10.49 -4.59
CA GLU A 70 -1.29 -10.24 -4.07
C GLU A 70 -1.33 -9.48 -2.75
N SER A 71 -0.48 -9.87 -1.83
CA SER A 71 -0.16 -9.04 -0.67
C SER A 71 1.03 -8.14 -0.99
N LYS A 72 1.15 -7.03 -0.28
CA LYS A 72 2.27 -6.10 -0.44
C LYS A 72 2.84 -5.70 0.91
N LEU A 73 4.16 -5.52 0.99
CA LEU A 73 4.79 -4.77 2.06
C LEU A 73 5.40 -3.53 1.44
N VAL A 74 4.84 -2.37 1.77
CA VAL A 74 5.14 -1.07 1.14
C VAL A 74 5.93 -0.20 2.12
N ARG A 75 7.01 0.40 1.65
CA ARG A 75 7.85 1.32 2.44
C ARG A 75 8.31 2.51 1.60
N CYS A 76 8.19 3.72 2.15
CA CYS A 76 8.83 4.88 1.59
C CYS A 76 10.29 4.94 2.09
N VAL A 77 11.25 4.89 1.15
CA VAL A 77 12.69 4.86 1.47
C VAL A 77 13.40 6.19 1.17
N SER A 78 12.74 7.09 0.42
CA SER A 78 13.15 8.48 0.21
C SER A 78 11.90 9.36 0.15
N GLY A 79 11.92 10.51 0.81
CA GLY A 79 10.78 11.43 0.90
C GLY A 79 9.64 10.92 1.76
N ALA A 80 8.40 11.26 1.39
CA ALA A 80 7.18 10.91 2.13
C ALA A 80 5.99 10.70 1.19
N ILE A 81 5.12 9.75 1.56
CA ILE A 81 3.84 9.45 0.90
C ILE A 81 2.71 9.38 1.92
N TYR A 82 1.49 9.63 1.46
CA TYR A 82 0.28 9.18 2.13
C TYR A 82 -0.23 7.94 1.42
N ASP A 83 -0.10 6.80 2.09
CA ASP A 83 -0.38 5.47 1.56
C ASP A 83 -1.77 5.03 1.99
N VAL A 84 -2.59 4.55 1.03
CA VAL A 84 -4.01 4.25 1.25
C VAL A 84 -4.32 2.84 0.78
N ILE A 85 -5.10 2.12 1.59
CA ILE A 85 -5.64 0.80 1.28
C ILE A 85 -7.16 0.78 1.44
N ILE A 86 -7.83 -0.05 0.63
CA ILE A 86 -9.27 -0.31 0.71
C ILE A 86 -9.47 -1.82 0.81
N ASP A 87 -10.24 -2.27 1.76
CA ASP A 87 -10.59 -3.70 1.89
C ASP A 87 -11.68 -4.06 0.86
N MET A 88 -11.31 -4.84 -0.15
CA MET A 88 -12.24 -5.25 -1.22
C MET A 88 -12.78 -6.67 -1.01
N ARG A 89 -12.38 -7.39 0.03
CA ARG A 89 -12.68 -8.81 0.24
C ARG A 89 -14.16 -9.06 0.52
N ALA A 90 -14.74 -10.03 -0.19
CA ALA A 90 -16.08 -10.51 0.09
C ALA A 90 -16.15 -11.12 1.51
N GLY A 91 -17.18 -10.77 2.27
CA GLY A 91 -17.39 -11.28 3.63
C GLY A 91 -16.49 -10.64 4.72
N SER A 92 -15.60 -9.71 4.37
CA SER A 92 -14.85 -8.95 5.38
C SER A 92 -15.76 -8.00 6.17
N PRO A 93 -15.62 -7.92 7.50
CA PRO A 93 -16.37 -6.94 8.31
C PRO A 93 -15.95 -5.49 7.99
N THR A 94 -14.81 -5.29 7.35
CA THR A 94 -14.31 -3.98 6.93
C THR A 94 -14.40 -3.74 5.41
N ARG A 95 -15.23 -4.55 4.71
CA ARG A 95 -15.40 -4.41 3.26
C ARG A 95 -15.75 -2.98 2.86
N PHE A 96 -15.04 -2.47 1.86
CA PHE A 96 -15.11 -1.11 1.31
C PHE A 96 -14.68 0.03 2.24
N ALA A 97 -14.25 -0.29 3.46
CA ALA A 97 -13.60 0.70 4.30
C ALA A 97 -12.19 1.00 3.81
N SER A 98 -11.77 2.24 3.96
CA SER A 98 -10.43 2.70 3.62
C SER A 98 -9.62 3.07 4.87
N PHE A 99 -8.30 2.93 4.78
CA PHE A 99 -7.35 3.37 5.79
C PHE A 99 -6.17 4.03 5.09
N GLY A 100 -5.70 5.15 5.63
CA GLY A 100 -4.54 5.87 5.13
C GLY A 100 -3.54 6.15 6.23
N VAL A 101 -2.25 6.13 5.88
CA VAL A 101 -1.14 6.37 6.79
C VAL A 101 0.00 7.07 6.07
N GLU A 102 0.71 7.94 6.76
CA GLU A 102 1.95 8.51 6.26
C GLU A 102 3.10 7.53 6.41
N LEU A 103 3.80 7.24 5.30
CA LEU A 103 5.05 6.50 5.25
C LEU A 103 6.14 7.44 4.75
N SER A 104 7.28 7.47 5.43
CA SER A 104 8.40 8.34 5.06
C SER A 104 9.74 7.70 5.36
N ALA A 105 10.80 8.20 4.73
CA ALA A 105 12.16 7.82 5.08
C ALA A 105 12.49 8.15 6.54
N GLU A 106 11.86 9.18 7.11
CA GLU A 106 12.05 9.61 8.49
C GLU A 106 11.41 8.62 9.48
N ASN A 107 10.10 8.29 9.32
CA ASN A 107 9.42 7.35 10.21
C ASN A 107 9.85 5.91 9.95
N ALA A 108 10.31 5.60 8.72
CA ALA A 108 10.76 4.30 8.26
C ALA A 108 9.74 3.17 8.48
N SER A 109 8.47 3.52 8.69
CA SER A 109 7.37 2.57 8.81
C SER A 109 7.05 1.92 7.47
N ALA A 110 6.43 0.76 7.51
CA ALA A 110 5.88 0.09 6.34
C ALA A 110 4.40 -0.21 6.54
N LEU A 111 3.64 -0.33 5.45
CA LEU A 111 2.28 -0.84 5.46
C LEU A 111 2.27 -2.25 4.87
N PHE A 112 1.78 -3.22 5.63
CA PHE A 112 1.42 -4.52 5.11
C PHE A 112 -0.02 -4.47 4.59
N VAL A 113 -0.16 -4.70 3.29
CA VAL A 113 -1.41 -4.73 2.55
C VAL A 113 -1.78 -6.19 2.28
N PRO A 114 -2.87 -6.71 2.85
CA PRO A 114 -3.31 -8.09 2.61
C PRO A 114 -3.77 -8.32 1.16
N GLU A 115 -3.86 -9.58 0.77
CA GLU A 115 -4.53 -9.99 -0.46
C GLU A 115 -5.98 -9.50 -0.49
N GLY A 116 -6.47 -9.13 -1.68
CA GLY A 116 -7.83 -8.65 -1.87
C GLY A 116 -8.06 -7.20 -1.41
N PHE A 117 -6.99 -6.44 -1.25
CA PHE A 117 -7.05 -4.99 -1.02
C PHE A 117 -6.73 -4.22 -2.30
N ALA A 118 -7.37 -3.07 -2.48
CA ALA A 118 -6.88 -2.05 -3.39
C ALA A 118 -5.88 -1.14 -2.66
N HIS A 119 -4.84 -0.72 -3.36
CA HIS A 119 -3.73 0.07 -2.81
C HIS A 119 -3.37 1.24 -3.73
N GLY A 120 -3.03 2.36 -3.14
CA GLY A 120 -2.52 3.53 -3.84
C GLY A 120 -1.92 4.53 -2.88
N PHE A 121 -1.19 5.51 -3.40
CA PHE A 121 -0.58 6.56 -2.60
C PHE A 121 -0.53 7.90 -3.34
N VAL A 122 -0.37 8.97 -2.58
CA VAL A 122 0.01 10.29 -3.09
C VAL A 122 1.34 10.72 -2.45
N THR A 123 2.27 11.24 -3.25
CA THR A 123 3.54 11.77 -2.72
C THR A 123 3.34 13.10 -2.02
N LEU A 124 3.96 13.25 -0.85
CA LEU A 124 3.89 14.47 -0.03
C LEU A 124 5.06 15.42 -0.30
N THR A 125 6.20 14.85 -0.74
CA THR A 125 7.42 15.58 -1.11
C THR A 125 7.79 15.30 -2.57
N ASP A 126 8.78 16.02 -3.08
CA ASP A 126 9.47 15.68 -4.32
C ASP A 126 10.47 14.53 -4.08
N ASP A 127 10.95 13.90 -5.15
CA ASP A 127 12.00 12.86 -5.16
C ASP A 127 11.73 11.70 -4.18
N VAL A 128 10.56 11.08 -4.35
CA VAL A 128 10.07 9.99 -3.49
C VAL A 128 10.37 8.63 -4.10
N ASP A 129 11.02 7.76 -3.31
CA ASP A 129 11.18 6.35 -3.63
C ASP A 129 10.33 5.47 -2.72
N VAL A 130 9.47 4.65 -3.35
CA VAL A 130 8.64 3.67 -2.67
C VAL A 130 9.12 2.28 -3.05
N PHE A 131 9.44 1.47 -2.06
CA PHE A 131 9.91 0.09 -2.22
C PHE A 131 8.80 -0.88 -1.83
N TYR A 132 8.62 -1.91 -2.64
CA TYR A 132 7.58 -2.93 -2.49
C TYR A 132 8.19 -4.32 -2.42
N HIS A 133 7.72 -5.12 -1.47
CA HIS A 133 7.79 -6.58 -1.56
C HIS A 133 6.42 -7.06 -2.03
N MET A 134 6.39 -7.82 -3.14
CA MET A 134 5.15 -8.32 -3.77
C MET A 134 4.97 -9.80 -3.45
N GLY A 135 3.78 -10.14 -2.94
CA GLY A 135 3.44 -11.52 -2.54
C GLY A 135 3.15 -12.45 -3.72
N GLU A 136 2.98 -11.90 -4.93
CA GLU A 136 2.74 -12.65 -6.17
C GLU A 136 3.58 -12.09 -7.31
N PHE A 137 3.79 -12.89 -8.36
CA PHE A 137 4.36 -12.43 -9.62
C PHE A 137 3.42 -11.45 -10.33
N PHE A 138 3.99 -10.57 -11.16
CA PHE A 138 3.19 -9.64 -11.94
C PHE A 138 2.39 -10.35 -13.04
N HIS A 139 1.08 -10.11 -13.05
CA HIS A 139 0.12 -10.58 -14.04
C HIS A 139 -0.62 -9.39 -14.65
N ALA A 140 -0.23 -8.98 -15.86
CA ALA A 140 -0.81 -7.80 -16.51
C ALA A 140 -2.33 -7.93 -16.75
N GLU A 141 -2.78 -9.15 -17.06
CA GLU A 141 -4.20 -9.48 -17.30
C GLU A 141 -5.06 -9.42 -16.04
N ALA A 142 -4.43 -9.56 -14.88
CA ALA A 142 -5.14 -9.51 -13.58
C ALA A 142 -5.26 -8.09 -13.01
N ALA A 143 -4.45 -7.15 -13.51
CA ALA A 143 -4.40 -5.79 -12.97
C ALA A 143 -5.69 -5.02 -13.21
N ARG A 144 -6.27 -4.48 -12.13
CA ARG A 144 -7.48 -3.66 -12.09
C ARG A 144 -7.22 -2.38 -11.31
N GLY A 145 -8.17 -1.46 -11.39
CA GLY A 145 -8.08 -0.23 -10.61
C GLY A 145 -9.45 0.36 -10.27
N LEU A 146 -9.42 1.23 -9.27
CA LEU A 146 -10.54 2.06 -8.83
C LEU A 146 -10.13 3.52 -8.95
N ARG A 147 -11.10 4.39 -9.23
CA ARG A 147 -10.79 5.81 -9.30
C ARG A 147 -10.44 6.34 -7.91
N TRP A 148 -9.34 7.08 -7.82
CA TRP A 148 -8.76 7.60 -6.59
C TRP A 148 -9.69 8.47 -5.73
N ASN A 149 -10.65 9.16 -6.38
CA ASN A 149 -11.63 10.04 -5.76
C ASN A 149 -13.07 9.50 -5.83
N ASP A 150 -13.22 8.19 -5.99
CA ASP A 150 -14.53 7.57 -6.03
C ASP A 150 -15.28 7.79 -4.71
N PRO A 151 -16.51 8.32 -4.73
CA PRO A 151 -17.27 8.63 -3.53
C PRO A 151 -17.63 7.39 -2.70
N ALA A 152 -17.65 6.19 -3.30
CA ALA A 152 -17.94 4.94 -2.60
C ALA A 152 -16.96 4.63 -1.48
N PHE A 153 -15.70 5.11 -1.58
CA PHE A 153 -14.65 4.82 -0.61
C PHE A 153 -14.32 5.99 0.32
N ALA A 154 -14.83 7.19 0.03
CA ALA A 154 -14.68 8.41 0.83
C ALA A 154 -13.23 8.67 1.30
N ILE A 155 -12.23 8.40 0.46
CA ILE A 155 -10.82 8.55 0.80
C ILE A 155 -10.51 10.03 1.08
N ARG A 156 -9.93 10.30 2.24
CA ARG A 156 -9.51 11.64 2.64
C ARG A 156 -8.03 11.84 2.31
N TRP A 157 -7.76 12.24 1.09
CA TRP A 157 -6.40 12.58 0.67
C TRP A 157 -5.93 13.86 1.34
N PRO A 158 -4.69 13.92 1.89
CA PRO A 158 -4.17 15.12 2.57
C PRO A 158 -3.88 16.27 1.61
N ARG A 159 -3.83 15.98 0.30
CA ARG A 159 -3.66 16.95 -0.77
C ARG A 159 -4.34 16.46 -2.05
N THR A 160 -4.72 17.39 -2.91
CA THR A 160 -5.21 17.07 -4.26
C THR A 160 -4.02 16.60 -5.12
N PRO A 161 -4.12 15.45 -5.80
CA PRO A 161 -3.12 15.00 -6.76
C PRO A 161 -2.94 16.02 -7.90
N THR A 162 -1.68 16.23 -8.31
CA THR A 162 -1.32 17.13 -9.41
C THR A 162 -0.68 16.40 -10.59
N VAL A 163 -0.21 15.18 -10.34
CA VAL A 163 0.36 14.28 -11.34
C VAL A 163 -0.30 12.92 -11.18
N ILE A 164 -1.00 12.49 -12.21
CA ILE A 164 -1.71 11.20 -12.24
C ILE A 164 -1.67 10.67 -13.68
N SER A 165 -1.56 9.35 -13.84
CA SER A 165 -1.67 8.74 -15.18
C SER A 165 -3.10 8.86 -15.71
N GLU A 166 -3.25 8.92 -17.04
CA GLU A 166 -4.57 8.92 -17.68
C GLU A 166 -5.39 7.70 -17.23
N ARG A 167 -4.76 6.53 -17.17
CA ARG A 167 -5.39 5.30 -16.71
C ARG A 167 -5.98 5.46 -15.29
N ASP A 168 -5.20 5.96 -14.34
CA ASP A 168 -5.63 6.07 -12.94
C ASP A 168 -6.68 7.18 -12.74
N ALA A 169 -6.65 8.20 -13.60
CA ALA A 169 -7.61 9.30 -13.58
C ALA A 169 -8.98 8.92 -14.15
N THR A 170 -9.05 7.91 -15.04
CA THR A 170 -10.23 7.62 -15.85
C THR A 170 -10.93 6.31 -15.51
N TYR A 171 -10.55 5.64 -14.42
CA TYR A 171 -11.33 4.49 -13.96
C TYR A 171 -12.80 4.90 -13.74
N PRO A 172 -13.78 4.06 -14.14
CA PRO A 172 -15.19 4.32 -13.91
C PRO A 172 -15.53 4.37 -12.43
N ASP A 173 -16.71 4.89 -12.11
CA ASP A 173 -17.26 4.80 -10.76
C ASP A 173 -17.39 3.34 -10.35
N PHE A 174 -17.08 3.06 -9.10
CA PHE A 174 -17.17 1.71 -8.55
C PHE A 174 -18.63 1.23 -8.49
N ASN A 175 -18.87 0.08 -9.08
CA ASN A 175 -20.14 -0.63 -8.96
C ASN A 175 -19.91 -1.96 -8.23
N PRO A 176 -20.51 -2.18 -7.03
CA PRO A 176 -20.35 -3.43 -6.29
C PRO A 176 -20.80 -4.69 -7.05
N ASP A 177 -21.76 -4.55 -7.99
CA ASP A 177 -22.32 -5.66 -8.76
C ASP A 177 -21.37 -6.12 -9.87
N ASP A 178 -20.44 -5.27 -10.30
CA ASP A 178 -19.44 -5.56 -11.34
C ASP A 178 -18.08 -6.02 -10.73
N PHE A 179 -18.01 -6.10 -9.41
CA PHE A 179 -16.75 -6.43 -8.73
C PHE A 179 -16.53 -7.96 -8.67
N ASP A 180 -15.46 -8.41 -9.31
CA ASP A 180 -15.03 -9.82 -9.46
C ASP A 180 -13.90 -10.25 -8.51
N GLY A 181 -13.76 -9.54 -7.38
CA GLY A 181 -12.65 -9.66 -6.43
C GLY A 181 -12.76 -10.72 -5.35
#